data_240fdaaa4a5837c2ee4716f1c0917897
#
_entry.id   240fdaaa4a5837c2ee4716f1c0917897
#
_cell.length_a   1.000
_cell.length_b   1.000
_cell.length_c   1.000
_cell.angle_alpha   90.00
_cell.angle_beta   90.00
_cell.angle_gamma   90.00
#
_symmetry.space_group_name_H-M   'P 1'
#
loop_
_entity.id
_entity.type
_entity.pdbx_description
1 polymer ?
#
loop_
_entity_poly.entity_id
_entity_poly.type
_entity_poly.pdbx_seq_one_letter_code
_entity_poly.pdbx_strand_id
1 'polypeptide(L)'
;MCGIVGAIAERDVVPILMEGLRRLEYRGYDSAGLAVLNGSKLLTRLRTVGKVHMLDEALSQTPTAGRIGIAHTRWATHGVPSERNAHPHISRDGLAIVHNGIIENHDTLRADLERRGYRFSSETDTEVIAHRIHYHLQSAQDLFKAVRATVAELEGAYALVVVSEHEPERLVLAREGCPVVVGLGVDENFVASDVAALLPVTRRFIFLEEGDVAEVRRQAVRIIDRNGSTVERPVHESELSADAAERGPYRHFMLKEIHEQPRAIANTLQERVANGRLLEAAFGPAATEVFRRTQNVHIVACGTSFHAASVARYFIEEVCKLPCTVDIASEYRYRSPLVPVNSLFVTISQSGETADTLAALRLARQSGYLSSLAICNVPESSLVRESELVMLTRAGPEIGVASTKAFTTQLAALGMLVIALARRPGADAERERGLVKRLIELPGLVEKTLELDAVIQRLAKRFADKHHALFLGRGALYPIAMEGALKLKEISYIHAEGYPAGELKHGPLALVDADMPVVTVAPNNDLLEKLKSNLMEVRARGGELIVFADPESGIRSSDGVTVIEMPRHVTYVQAPVVYTIPLQLLAYHAAILRGTDVDQPRNLAKSVTVE
;
A
#
# COMPACT_ATOMS: atom_id res chain seq x y z
N MET A 1 0.93 -6.02 -7.91
CA MET A 1 1.01 -7.16 -6.98
C MET A 1 -0.04 -8.22 -7.30
N CYS A 2 0.24 -9.48 -6.99
CA CYS A 2 -0.66 -10.59 -7.29
C CYS A 2 -1.63 -10.86 -6.12
N GLY A 3 -2.77 -11.51 -6.42
CA GLY A 3 -3.71 -11.99 -5.42
C GLY A 3 -3.88 -13.51 -5.53
N ILE A 4 -3.77 -14.22 -4.40
CA ILE A 4 -4.00 -15.67 -4.30
C ILE A 4 -5.31 -15.93 -3.57
N VAL A 5 -6.10 -16.87 -4.08
CA VAL A 5 -7.25 -17.47 -3.40
C VAL A 5 -7.20 -18.98 -3.59
N GLY A 6 -7.45 -19.74 -2.54
CA GLY A 6 -7.61 -21.20 -2.57
C GLY A 6 -8.77 -21.64 -1.69
N ALA A 7 -9.41 -22.74 -2.01
CA ALA A 7 -10.51 -23.26 -1.22
C ALA A 7 -10.59 -24.79 -1.32
N ILE A 8 -10.98 -25.41 -0.22
CA ILE A 8 -11.34 -26.83 -0.12
C ILE A 8 -12.63 -26.96 0.70
N ALA A 9 -13.71 -27.50 0.07
CA ALA A 9 -15.05 -27.53 0.65
C ALA A 9 -15.85 -28.75 0.15
N GLU A 10 -17.03 -29.00 0.73
CA GLU A 10 -17.99 -29.93 0.17
C GLU A 10 -18.82 -29.32 -0.98
N ARG A 11 -18.99 -28.02 -0.97
CA ARG A 11 -19.68 -27.23 -2.01
C ARG A 11 -18.75 -26.86 -3.15
N ASP A 12 -19.32 -26.36 -4.24
CA ASP A 12 -18.54 -25.79 -5.33
C ASP A 12 -17.75 -24.58 -4.85
N VAL A 13 -16.42 -24.61 -5.09
CA VAL A 13 -15.51 -23.55 -4.65
C VAL A 13 -15.35 -22.43 -5.68
N VAL A 14 -15.78 -22.60 -6.93
CA VAL A 14 -15.59 -21.59 -7.99
C VAL A 14 -16.20 -20.24 -7.60
N PRO A 15 -17.42 -20.14 -7.05
CA PRO A 15 -17.97 -18.86 -6.60
C PRO A 15 -17.12 -18.18 -5.51
N ILE A 16 -16.51 -18.96 -4.60
CA ILE A 16 -15.64 -18.46 -3.52
C ILE A 16 -14.36 -17.91 -4.12
N LEU A 17 -13.73 -18.66 -5.04
CA LEU A 17 -12.52 -18.25 -5.73
C LEU A 17 -12.73 -16.95 -6.50
N MET A 18 -13.82 -16.85 -7.26
CA MET A 18 -14.14 -15.66 -8.06
C MET A 18 -14.43 -14.44 -7.20
N GLU A 19 -15.21 -14.60 -6.11
CA GLU A 19 -15.46 -13.48 -5.19
C GLU A 19 -14.17 -13.01 -4.51
N GLY A 20 -13.33 -13.95 -4.07
CA GLY A 20 -12.01 -13.62 -3.52
C GLY A 20 -11.12 -12.88 -4.52
N LEU A 21 -11.09 -13.31 -5.80
CA LEU A 21 -10.33 -12.60 -6.84
C LEU A 21 -10.86 -11.18 -7.09
N ARG A 22 -12.19 -10.96 -7.13
CA ARG A 22 -12.77 -9.62 -7.28
C ARG A 22 -12.32 -8.70 -6.14
N ARG A 23 -12.26 -9.22 -4.92
CA ARG A 23 -11.78 -8.48 -3.75
C ARG A 23 -10.27 -8.22 -3.76
N LEU A 24 -9.49 -8.98 -4.52
CA LEU A 24 -8.04 -8.81 -4.68
C LEU A 24 -7.65 -8.12 -6.00
N GLU A 25 -8.59 -7.81 -6.88
CA GLU A 25 -8.31 -7.26 -8.21
C GLU A 25 -7.49 -5.95 -8.13
N TYR A 26 -7.72 -5.13 -7.09
CA TYR A 26 -6.94 -3.91 -6.86
C TYR A 26 -5.42 -4.17 -6.67
N ARG A 27 -5.04 -5.42 -6.38
CA ARG A 27 -3.63 -5.83 -6.23
C ARG A 27 -2.97 -6.22 -7.55
N GLY A 28 -3.74 -6.77 -8.51
CA GLY A 28 -3.20 -7.18 -9.81
C GLY A 28 -4.34 -7.43 -10.79
N TYR A 29 -4.20 -6.93 -12.01
CA TYR A 29 -5.26 -6.94 -13.03
C TYR A 29 -4.72 -7.12 -14.46
N ASP A 30 -3.47 -7.61 -14.60
CA ASP A 30 -2.87 -7.90 -15.92
C ASP A 30 -3.39 -9.19 -16.50
N SER A 31 -3.69 -10.16 -15.65
CA SER A 31 -4.34 -11.42 -16.01
C SER A 31 -4.96 -12.07 -14.78
N ALA A 32 -5.94 -12.94 -15.01
CA ALA A 32 -6.60 -13.73 -13.98
C ALA A 32 -6.75 -15.19 -14.42
N GLY A 33 -6.83 -16.11 -13.45
CA GLY A 33 -7.11 -17.49 -13.77
C GLY A 33 -7.37 -18.34 -12.54
N LEU A 34 -7.91 -19.51 -12.79
CA LEU A 34 -8.19 -20.52 -11.77
C LEU A 34 -7.86 -21.94 -12.26
N ALA A 35 -7.63 -22.84 -11.32
CA ALA A 35 -7.55 -24.27 -11.54
C ALA A 35 -8.36 -24.98 -10.46
N VAL A 36 -9.24 -25.89 -10.87
CA VAL A 36 -10.18 -26.58 -10.00
C VAL A 36 -10.17 -28.07 -10.31
N LEU A 37 -10.17 -28.91 -9.29
CA LEU A 37 -10.41 -30.34 -9.44
C LEU A 37 -11.90 -30.60 -9.52
N ASN A 38 -12.35 -31.12 -10.68
CA ASN A 38 -13.74 -31.46 -10.93
C ASN A 38 -14.18 -32.73 -10.18
N GLY A 39 -15.44 -33.13 -10.35
CA GLY A 39 -15.98 -34.32 -9.70
C GLY A 39 -15.27 -35.64 -10.08
N SER A 40 -14.56 -35.69 -11.20
CA SER A 40 -13.70 -36.81 -11.63
C SER A 40 -12.25 -36.67 -11.13
N LYS A 41 -11.96 -35.69 -10.27
CA LYS A 41 -10.64 -35.37 -9.76
C LYS A 41 -9.62 -34.91 -10.83
N LEU A 42 -10.10 -34.53 -12.01
CA LEU A 42 -9.29 -33.99 -13.09
C LEU A 42 -9.20 -32.46 -12.97
N LEU A 43 -8.02 -31.93 -13.23
CA LEU A 43 -7.72 -30.50 -13.14
C LEU A 43 -8.27 -29.77 -14.38
N THR A 44 -9.18 -28.84 -14.15
CA THR A 44 -9.64 -27.88 -15.16
C THR A 44 -9.02 -26.53 -14.88
N ARG A 45 -8.37 -25.94 -15.89
CA ARG A 45 -7.72 -24.63 -15.80
C ARG A 45 -8.33 -23.65 -16.78
N LEU A 46 -8.65 -22.43 -16.30
CA LEU A 46 -9.05 -21.28 -17.12
C LEU A 46 -8.12 -20.10 -16.81
N ARG A 47 -7.71 -19.39 -17.84
CA ARG A 47 -6.86 -18.19 -17.73
C ARG A 47 -7.26 -17.16 -18.75
N THR A 48 -7.18 -15.88 -18.38
CA THR A 48 -7.50 -14.73 -19.24
C THR A 48 -6.49 -13.61 -19.05
N VAL A 49 -6.30 -12.82 -20.08
CA VAL A 49 -5.58 -11.55 -19.98
C VAL A 49 -6.58 -10.47 -19.55
N GLY A 50 -6.17 -9.56 -18.66
CA GLY A 50 -6.99 -8.47 -18.17
C GLY A 50 -7.64 -8.75 -16.82
N LYS A 51 -8.66 -7.95 -16.50
CA LYS A 51 -9.36 -7.94 -15.20
C LYS A 51 -10.18 -9.20 -14.95
N VAL A 52 -10.60 -9.41 -13.70
CA VAL A 52 -11.34 -10.61 -13.25
C VAL A 52 -12.65 -10.84 -14.02
N HIS A 53 -13.31 -9.76 -14.51
CA HIS A 53 -14.52 -9.93 -15.33
C HIS A 53 -14.28 -10.72 -16.63
N MET A 54 -13.06 -10.65 -17.21
CA MET A 54 -12.71 -11.49 -18.38
C MET A 54 -12.73 -12.98 -18.02
N LEU A 55 -12.34 -13.33 -16.79
CA LEU A 55 -12.42 -14.69 -16.29
C LEU A 55 -13.88 -15.10 -16.02
N ASP A 56 -14.74 -14.18 -15.56
CA ASP A 56 -16.20 -14.42 -15.46
C ASP A 56 -16.82 -14.75 -16.83
N GLU A 57 -16.45 -14.02 -17.87
CA GLU A 57 -16.90 -14.27 -19.23
C GLU A 57 -16.44 -15.65 -19.74
N ALA A 58 -15.16 -15.99 -19.49
CA ALA A 58 -14.62 -17.30 -19.86
C ALA A 58 -15.33 -18.46 -19.11
N LEU A 59 -15.63 -18.29 -17.82
CA LEU A 59 -16.41 -19.24 -17.03
C LEU A 59 -17.85 -19.40 -17.54
N SER A 60 -18.46 -18.34 -18.03
CA SER A 60 -19.80 -18.39 -18.65
C SER A 60 -19.82 -19.23 -19.92
N GLN A 61 -18.72 -19.23 -20.68
CA GLN A 61 -18.54 -20.02 -21.90
C GLN A 61 -18.09 -21.47 -21.60
N THR A 62 -17.32 -21.66 -20.54
CA THR A 62 -16.80 -22.97 -20.12
C THR A 62 -17.09 -23.15 -18.63
N PRO A 63 -18.36 -23.54 -18.29
CA PRO A 63 -18.74 -23.74 -16.90
C PRO A 63 -17.87 -24.80 -16.22
N THR A 64 -17.29 -24.41 -15.08
CA THR A 64 -16.37 -25.25 -14.32
C THR A 64 -16.85 -25.29 -12.88
N ALA A 65 -16.83 -26.46 -12.25
CA ALA A 65 -17.17 -26.65 -10.85
C ALA A 65 -16.24 -27.66 -10.20
N GLY A 66 -16.03 -27.54 -8.90
CA GLY A 66 -15.19 -28.46 -8.13
C GLY A 66 -15.20 -28.16 -6.65
N ARG A 67 -14.61 -29.06 -5.85
CA ARG A 67 -14.59 -28.97 -4.39
C ARG A 67 -13.25 -28.50 -3.82
N ILE A 68 -12.25 -28.42 -4.67
CA ILE A 68 -10.92 -27.90 -4.34
C ILE A 68 -10.38 -27.13 -5.53
N GLY A 69 -9.78 -25.97 -5.28
CA GLY A 69 -9.23 -25.15 -6.33
C GLY A 69 -8.36 -24.01 -5.81
N ILE A 70 -7.62 -23.44 -6.76
CA ILE A 70 -6.74 -22.28 -6.57
C ILE A 70 -7.00 -21.26 -7.66
N ALA A 71 -6.90 -19.99 -7.35
CA ALA A 71 -7.11 -18.89 -8.26
C ALA A 71 -6.15 -17.74 -8.00
N HIS A 72 -5.93 -16.92 -9.03
CA HIS A 72 -4.90 -15.90 -9.00
C HIS A 72 -5.28 -14.68 -9.84
N THR A 73 -4.97 -13.48 -9.33
CA THR A 73 -4.83 -12.25 -10.12
C THR A 73 -3.37 -11.86 -10.22
N ARG A 74 -2.89 -11.61 -11.44
CA ARG A 74 -1.48 -11.41 -11.70
C ARG A 74 -1.14 -9.94 -11.92
N TRP A 75 -0.06 -9.51 -11.31
CA TRP A 75 0.76 -8.38 -11.67
C TRP A 75 2.06 -8.90 -12.28
N ALA A 76 2.32 -8.58 -13.55
CA ALA A 76 3.43 -9.17 -14.28
C ALA A 76 4.79 -8.66 -13.78
N THR A 77 5.62 -9.58 -13.29
CA THR A 77 7.05 -9.35 -12.96
C THR A 77 7.96 -9.98 -14.01
N HIS A 78 7.70 -11.25 -14.39
CA HIS A 78 8.43 -12.01 -15.39
C HIS A 78 7.51 -12.41 -16.53
N GLY A 79 7.87 -12.07 -17.77
CA GLY A 79 7.09 -12.31 -18.98
C GLY A 79 5.89 -11.36 -19.15
N VAL A 80 5.64 -10.96 -20.39
CA VAL A 80 4.55 -10.03 -20.75
C VAL A 80 3.17 -10.54 -20.32
N PRO A 81 2.18 -9.65 -20.07
CA PRO A 81 0.80 -10.06 -19.88
C PRO A 81 0.29 -10.86 -21.09
N SER A 82 0.08 -12.15 -20.89
CA SER A 82 -0.41 -13.09 -21.90
C SER A 82 -1.03 -14.28 -21.21
N GLU A 83 -1.93 -14.99 -21.89
CA GLU A 83 -2.57 -16.18 -21.32
C GLU A 83 -1.56 -17.26 -20.91
N ARG A 84 -0.48 -17.45 -21.69
CA ARG A 84 0.59 -18.42 -21.38
C ARG A 84 1.33 -18.09 -20.09
N ASN A 85 1.46 -16.81 -19.75
CA ASN A 85 2.13 -16.31 -18.56
C ASN A 85 1.18 -16.06 -17.37
N ALA A 86 -0.15 -16.22 -17.57
CA ALA A 86 -1.14 -16.13 -16.51
C ALA A 86 -1.11 -17.37 -15.61
N HIS A 87 -1.33 -17.18 -14.32
CA HIS A 87 -1.50 -18.27 -13.35
C HIS A 87 -2.93 -18.86 -13.40
N PRO A 88 -3.15 -20.09 -12.95
CA PRO A 88 -2.19 -21.07 -12.44
C PRO A 88 -1.30 -21.69 -13.52
N HIS A 89 -0.04 -22.02 -13.16
CA HIS A 89 0.83 -22.85 -13.98
C HIS A 89 0.65 -24.32 -13.65
N ILE A 90 0.77 -25.16 -14.66
CA ILE A 90 0.59 -26.60 -14.54
C ILE A 90 1.90 -27.31 -14.94
N SER A 91 2.33 -28.28 -14.13
CA SER A 91 3.35 -29.25 -14.47
C SER A 91 2.72 -30.55 -14.95
N ARG A 92 3.53 -31.59 -15.16
CA ARG A 92 3.08 -32.93 -15.52
C ARG A 92 2.17 -33.49 -14.42
N ASP A 93 1.37 -34.50 -14.77
CA ASP A 93 0.56 -35.30 -13.85
C ASP A 93 -0.43 -34.47 -13.02
N GLY A 94 -1.04 -33.43 -13.62
CA GLY A 94 -2.10 -32.64 -13.00
C GLY A 94 -1.69 -31.89 -11.72
N LEU A 95 -0.46 -31.38 -11.65
CA LEU A 95 0.01 -30.51 -10.57
C LEU A 95 -0.13 -29.05 -10.99
N ALA A 96 -0.90 -28.26 -10.25
CA ALA A 96 -1.08 -26.82 -10.50
C ALA A 96 -0.60 -25.98 -9.32
N ILE A 97 -0.08 -24.78 -9.64
CA ILE A 97 0.45 -23.83 -8.68
C ILE A 97 0.03 -22.39 -9.00
N VAL A 98 -0.21 -21.62 -7.95
CA VAL A 98 -0.22 -20.15 -7.96
C VAL A 98 0.87 -19.62 -7.04
N HIS A 99 1.45 -18.48 -7.41
CA HIS A 99 2.61 -17.92 -6.73
C HIS A 99 2.55 -16.39 -6.73
N ASN A 100 2.79 -15.79 -5.59
CA ASN A 100 3.14 -14.39 -5.41
C ASN A 100 4.60 -14.30 -5.00
N GLY A 101 5.38 -13.50 -5.66
CA GLY A 101 6.79 -13.34 -5.32
C GLY A 101 7.70 -13.27 -6.54
N ILE A 102 8.99 -13.40 -6.27
CA ILE A 102 10.06 -13.51 -7.28
C ILE A 102 11.05 -14.55 -6.79
N ILE A 103 11.39 -15.50 -7.66
CA ILE A 103 12.42 -16.50 -7.42
C ILE A 103 13.70 -16.08 -8.12
N GLU A 104 14.68 -15.63 -7.35
CA GLU A 104 15.92 -15.03 -7.85
C GLU A 104 16.79 -16.04 -8.59
N ASN A 105 16.84 -17.30 -8.14
CA ASN A 105 17.63 -18.36 -8.77
C ASN A 105 16.88 -19.15 -9.84
N HIS A 106 15.75 -18.63 -10.37
CA HIS A 106 14.88 -19.35 -11.31
C HIS A 106 15.58 -19.78 -12.59
N ASP A 107 16.54 -19.01 -13.14
CA ASP A 107 17.29 -19.36 -14.36
C ASP A 107 18.14 -20.61 -14.15
N THR A 108 18.81 -20.72 -13.00
CA THR A 108 19.63 -21.89 -12.65
C THR A 108 18.77 -23.15 -12.52
N LEU A 109 17.63 -23.03 -11.85
CA LEU A 109 16.67 -24.13 -11.67
C LEU A 109 16.02 -24.52 -13.01
N ARG A 110 15.71 -23.56 -13.88
CA ARG A 110 15.17 -23.78 -15.24
C ARG A 110 16.16 -24.59 -16.08
N ALA A 111 17.43 -24.18 -16.13
CA ALA A 111 18.46 -24.88 -16.90
C ALA A 111 18.68 -26.32 -16.41
N ASP A 112 18.58 -26.59 -15.10
CA ASP A 112 18.64 -27.95 -14.54
C ASP A 112 17.43 -28.80 -14.97
N LEU A 113 16.21 -28.24 -14.90
CA LEU A 113 14.98 -28.93 -15.30
C LEU A 113 14.93 -29.21 -16.81
N GLU A 114 15.41 -28.30 -17.66
CA GLU A 114 15.51 -28.52 -19.11
C GLU A 114 16.44 -29.70 -19.45
N ARG A 115 17.59 -29.82 -18.77
CA ARG A 115 18.48 -30.98 -18.88
C ARG A 115 17.81 -32.30 -18.47
N ARG A 116 16.83 -32.24 -17.58
CA ARG A 116 16.02 -33.37 -17.13
C ARG A 116 14.79 -33.62 -18.01
N GLY A 117 14.67 -32.90 -19.15
CA GLY A 117 13.62 -33.09 -20.14
C GLY A 117 12.30 -32.39 -19.82
N TYR A 118 12.27 -31.43 -18.89
CA TYR A 118 11.12 -30.55 -18.72
C TYR A 118 11.06 -29.53 -19.85
N ARG A 119 9.85 -29.21 -20.30
CA ARG A 119 9.60 -28.19 -21.33
C ARG A 119 8.79 -27.07 -20.72
N PHE A 120 9.22 -25.86 -20.94
CA PHE A 120 8.57 -24.66 -20.45
C PHE A 120 7.63 -24.05 -21.49
N SER A 121 6.44 -23.69 -21.07
CA SER A 121 5.42 -23.05 -21.92
C SER A 121 5.32 -21.54 -21.66
N SER A 122 5.84 -21.08 -20.52
CA SER A 122 5.82 -19.68 -20.09
C SER A 122 7.22 -19.10 -19.85
N GLU A 123 7.25 -17.81 -19.68
CA GLU A 123 8.45 -17.03 -19.34
C GLU A 123 8.54 -16.76 -17.81
N THR A 124 7.64 -17.35 -17.02
CA THR A 124 7.53 -17.06 -15.60
C THR A 124 8.49 -17.92 -14.78
N ASP A 125 8.94 -17.36 -13.66
CA ASP A 125 9.63 -18.07 -12.58
C ASP A 125 8.72 -19.12 -11.90
N THR A 126 7.42 -18.88 -11.88
CA THR A 126 6.43 -19.79 -11.28
C THR A 126 6.35 -21.15 -11.96
N GLU A 127 6.49 -21.24 -13.29
CA GLU A 127 6.50 -22.55 -13.98
C GLU A 127 7.72 -23.37 -13.57
N VAL A 128 8.83 -22.73 -13.22
CA VAL A 128 10.03 -23.40 -12.66
C VAL A 128 9.67 -24.08 -11.34
N ILE A 129 8.95 -23.40 -10.44
CA ILE A 129 8.51 -24.00 -9.17
C ILE A 129 7.59 -25.20 -9.43
N ALA A 130 6.62 -25.08 -10.35
CA ALA A 130 5.70 -26.16 -10.69
C ALA A 130 6.45 -27.43 -11.14
N HIS A 131 7.42 -27.26 -12.02
CA HIS A 131 8.24 -28.37 -12.51
C HIS A 131 9.19 -28.92 -11.45
N ARG A 132 9.72 -28.07 -10.55
CA ARG A 132 10.59 -28.52 -9.47
C ARG A 132 9.84 -29.32 -8.41
N ILE A 133 8.60 -28.93 -8.06
CA ILE A 133 7.72 -29.71 -7.18
C ILE A 133 7.41 -31.07 -7.83
N HIS A 134 7.06 -31.10 -9.12
CA HIS A 134 6.81 -32.36 -9.81
C HIS A 134 8.06 -33.26 -9.83
N TYR A 135 9.26 -32.71 -10.06
CA TYR A 135 10.51 -33.46 -10.00
C TYR A 135 10.72 -34.15 -8.63
N HIS A 136 10.51 -33.41 -7.55
CA HIS A 136 10.63 -33.99 -6.20
C HIS A 136 9.49 -34.97 -5.89
N LEU A 137 8.27 -34.74 -6.43
CA LEU A 137 7.13 -35.63 -6.21
C LEU A 137 7.37 -37.04 -6.71
N GLN A 138 8.13 -37.20 -7.82
CA GLN A 138 8.47 -38.52 -8.37
C GLN A 138 9.21 -39.43 -7.38
N SER A 139 10.04 -38.84 -6.53
CA SER A 139 10.79 -39.58 -5.50
C SER A 139 10.09 -39.59 -4.13
N ALA A 140 9.47 -38.49 -3.75
CA ALA A 140 8.85 -38.33 -2.44
C ALA A 140 7.50 -39.05 -2.32
N GLN A 141 6.77 -39.21 -3.43
CA GLN A 141 5.41 -39.77 -3.50
C GLN A 141 4.43 -39.14 -2.50
N ASP A 142 4.67 -37.88 -2.15
CA ASP A 142 3.88 -37.10 -1.20
C ASP A 142 4.06 -35.61 -1.53
N LEU A 143 2.97 -34.92 -1.82
CA LEU A 143 2.98 -33.53 -2.27
C LEU A 143 3.60 -32.59 -1.22
N PHE A 144 3.28 -32.81 0.06
CA PHE A 144 3.81 -31.96 1.12
C PHE A 144 5.34 -32.07 1.25
N LYS A 145 5.88 -33.30 1.14
CA LYS A 145 7.33 -33.53 1.14
C LYS A 145 7.99 -32.93 -0.11
N ALA A 146 7.34 -33.05 -1.28
CA ALA A 146 7.84 -32.51 -2.53
C ALA A 146 7.91 -30.96 -2.48
N VAL A 147 6.89 -30.30 -1.95
CA VAL A 147 6.90 -28.84 -1.74
C VAL A 147 8.00 -28.44 -0.77
N ARG A 148 8.15 -29.14 0.37
CA ARG A 148 9.25 -28.89 1.32
C ARG A 148 10.63 -29.03 0.69
N ALA A 149 10.86 -30.05 -0.11
CA ALA A 149 12.14 -30.23 -0.80
C ALA A 149 12.38 -29.09 -1.81
N THR A 150 11.34 -28.65 -2.50
CA THR A 150 11.45 -27.55 -3.46
C THR A 150 11.78 -26.23 -2.77
N VAL A 151 11.06 -25.85 -1.72
CA VAL A 151 11.28 -24.54 -1.07
C VAL A 151 12.65 -24.43 -0.40
N ALA A 152 13.29 -25.56 -0.05
CA ALA A 152 14.66 -25.58 0.44
C ALA A 152 15.71 -25.20 -0.63
N GLU A 153 15.33 -25.17 -1.90
CA GLU A 153 16.19 -24.82 -3.04
C GLU A 153 15.87 -23.45 -3.63
N LEU A 154 14.74 -22.84 -3.23
CA LEU A 154 14.33 -21.52 -3.74
C LEU A 154 15.10 -20.41 -3.01
N GLU A 155 15.54 -19.43 -3.79
CA GLU A 155 16.06 -18.16 -3.31
C GLU A 155 15.12 -17.04 -3.72
N GLY A 156 14.81 -16.10 -2.80
CA GLY A 156 13.90 -15.00 -3.03
C GLY A 156 12.63 -15.03 -2.17
N ALA A 157 11.63 -14.24 -2.54
CA ALA A 157 10.39 -14.13 -1.80
C ALA A 157 9.25 -14.88 -2.51
N TYR A 158 8.45 -15.64 -1.72
CA TYR A 158 7.31 -16.37 -2.29
C TYR A 158 6.19 -16.58 -1.28
N ALA A 159 4.96 -16.59 -1.79
CA ALA A 159 3.81 -17.26 -1.23
C ALA A 159 3.22 -18.15 -2.33
N LEU A 160 3.16 -19.45 -2.10
CA LEU A 160 2.69 -20.40 -3.09
C LEU A 160 1.58 -21.30 -2.56
N VAL A 161 0.68 -21.70 -3.46
CA VAL A 161 -0.39 -22.66 -3.17
C VAL A 161 -0.44 -23.70 -4.30
N VAL A 162 -0.41 -24.95 -3.90
CA VAL A 162 -0.29 -26.12 -4.79
C VAL A 162 -1.48 -27.04 -4.63
N VAL A 163 -1.99 -27.54 -5.76
CA VAL A 163 -3.01 -28.59 -5.83
C VAL A 163 -2.57 -29.67 -6.81
N SER A 164 -2.94 -30.93 -6.54
CA SER A 164 -2.57 -32.08 -7.40
C SER A 164 -3.75 -33.04 -7.58
N GLU A 165 -3.92 -33.57 -8.81
CA GLU A 165 -4.88 -34.62 -9.11
C GLU A 165 -4.65 -35.92 -8.32
N HIS A 166 -3.39 -36.22 -8.00
CA HIS A 166 -3.02 -37.41 -7.22
C HIS A 166 -3.38 -37.30 -5.75
N GLU A 167 -3.53 -36.10 -5.23
CA GLU A 167 -3.83 -35.84 -3.83
C GLU A 167 -4.96 -34.81 -3.69
N PRO A 168 -6.17 -35.13 -4.17
CA PRO A 168 -7.25 -34.16 -4.38
C PRO A 168 -7.96 -33.72 -3.09
N GLU A 169 -7.43 -34.07 -1.93
CA GLU A 169 -8.02 -33.78 -0.62
C GLU A 169 -7.22 -32.76 0.20
N ARG A 170 -6.21 -32.13 -0.43
CA ARG A 170 -5.38 -31.13 0.25
C ARG A 170 -4.85 -30.04 -0.67
N LEU A 171 -4.67 -28.86 -0.11
CA LEU A 171 -3.82 -27.80 -0.62
C LEU A 171 -2.51 -27.80 0.18
N VAL A 172 -1.39 -27.51 -0.49
CA VAL A 172 -0.11 -27.31 0.18
C VAL A 172 0.36 -25.89 -0.09
N LEU A 173 0.76 -25.20 0.98
CA LEU A 173 1.20 -23.82 0.95
C LEU A 173 2.63 -23.73 1.46
N ALA A 174 3.36 -22.72 0.98
CA ALA A 174 4.63 -22.31 1.60
C ALA A 174 4.77 -20.79 1.52
N ARG A 175 5.48 -20.23 2.50
CA ARG A 175 5.68 -18.79 2.63
C ARG A 175 7.12 -18.44 2.96
N GLU A 176 7.65 -17.45 2.24
CA GLU A 176 8.86 -16.69 2.57
C GLU A 176 8.69 -15.27 1.99
N GLY A 177 8.74 -14.23 2.80
CA GLY A 177 8.66 -12.83 2.37
C GLY A 177 7.26 -12.34 1.96
N CYS A 178 6.47 -13.13 1.23
CA CYS A 178 5.13 -12.74 0.78
C CYS A 178 4.03 -13.24 1.74
N PRO A 179 2.94 -12.47 1.95
CA PRO A 179 1.87 -12.88 2.86
C PRO A 179 0.99 -13.99 2.28
N VAL A 180 0.63 -14.95 3.13
CA VAL A 180 -0.45 -15.92 2.90
C VAL A 180 -1.08 -16.32 4.23
N VAL A 181 -2.40 -16.47 4.24
CA VAL A 181 -3.21 -16.83 5.41
C VAL A 181 -4.10 -18.03 5.11
N VAL A 182 -4.40 -18.79 6.15
CA VAL A 182 -5.40 -19.86 6.11
C VAL A 182 -6.66 -19.38 6.80
N GLY A 183 -7.80 -19.40 6.10
CA GLY A 183 -9.13 -19.13 6.66
C GLY A 183 -9.79 -20.42 7.12
N LEU A 184 -10.27 -20.45 8.36
CA LEU A 184 -10.93 -21.61 8.96
C LEU A 184 -12.46 -21.49 8.84
N GLY A 185 -13.09 -22.43 8.12
CA GLY A 185 -14.53 -22.55 8.02
C GLY A 185 -15.07 -23.72 8.86
N VAL A 186 -16.33 -24.07 8.61
CA VAL A 186 -16.99 -25.27 9.17
C VAL A 186 -17.03 -26.32 8.08
N ASP A 187 -16.28 -27.41 8.24
CA ASP A 187 -16.08 -28.45 7.22
C ASP A 187 -15.54 -27.93 5.87
N GLU A 188 -14.89 -26.79 5.89
CA GLU A 188 -14.21 -26.16 4.74
C GLU A 188 -13.08 -25.28 5.23
N ASN A 189 -12.01 -25.15 4.45
CA ASN A 189 -10.91 -24.26 4.73
C ASN A 189 -10.50 -23.49 3.47
N PHE A 190 -9.91 -22.34 3.68
CA PHE A 190 -9.59 -21.38 2.65
C PHE A 190 -8.14 -20.90 2.76
N VAL A 191 -7.64 -20.36 1.67
CA VAL A 191 -6.32 -19.76 1.59
C VAL A 191 -6.42 -18.44 0.85
N ALA A 192 -5.74 -17.40 1.32
CA ALA A 192 -5.60 -16.17 0.53
C ALA A 192 -4.31 -15.43 0.84
N SER A 193 -3.90 -14.56 -0.05
CA SER A 193 -2.81 -13.61 0.20
C SER A 193 -3.23 -12.41 1.05
N ASP A 194 -4.55 -12.24 1.28
CA ASP A 194 -5.11 -11.18 2.14
C ASP A 194 -6.44 -11.64 2.74
N VAL A 195 -6.67 -11.35 4.01
CA VAL A 195 -7.91 -11.68 4.72
C VAL A 195 -9.16 -11.11 4.04
N ALA A 196 -9.07 -9.96 3.37
CA ALA A 196 -10.18 -9.30 2.69
C ALA A 196 -10.85 -10.19 1.63
N ALA A 197 -10.09 -11.09 0.99
CA ALA A 197 -10.62 -12.05 0.02
C ALA A 197 -11.60 -13.05 0.64
N LEU A 198 -11.41 -13.38 1.92
CA LEU A 198 -12.10 -14.47 2.60
C LEU A 198 -13.16 -14.00 3.62
N LEU A 199 -13.25 -12.69 3.90
CA LEU A 199 -14.24 -12.14 4.85
C LEU A 199 -15.69 -12.56 4.57
N PRO A 200 -16.14 -12.80 3.32
CA PRO A 200 -17.48 -13.31 3.06
C PRO A 200 -17.72 -14.75 3.54
N VAL A 201 -16.69 -15.54 3.73
CA VAL A 201 -16.79 -16.98 4.06
C VAL A 201 -16.26 -17.32 5.45
N THR A 202 -15.31 -16.56 5.98
CA THR A 202 -14.81 -16.74 7.34
C THR A 202 -14.20 -15.47 7.91
N ARG A 203 -14.17 -15.38 9.25
CA ARG A 203 -13.46 -14.35 10.02
C ARG A 203 -12.31 -14.92 10.86
N ARG A 204 -12.09 -16.23 10.81
CA ARG A 204 -11.08 -16.92 11.61
C ARG A 204 -9.89 -17.25 10.74
N PHE A 205 -8.70 -16.73 11.09
CA PHE A 205 -7.49 -16.81 10.29
C PHE A 205 -6.30 -17.34 11.07
N ILE A 206 -5.47 -18.15 10.39
CA ILE A 206 -4.13 -18.50 10.81
C ILE A 206 -3.16 -17.76 9.86
N PHE A 207 -2.29 -16.92 10.43
CA PHE A 207 -1.21 -16.28 9.69
C PHE A 207 0.03 -17.18 9.72
N LEU A 208 0.53 -17.55 8.54
CA LEU A 208 1.77 -18.29 8.44
C LEU A 208 2.97 -17.37 8.75
N GLU A 209 4.00 -17.91 9.35
CA GLU A 209 5.27 -17.22 9.59
C GLU A 209 6.31 -17.55 8.51
N GLU A 210 7.44 -16.83 8.52
CA GLU A 210 8.52 -17.00 7.53
C GLU A 210 9.08 -18.43 7.58
N GLY A 211 9.10 -19.10 6.42
CA GLY A 211 9.56 -20.47 6.27
C GLY A 211 8.53 -21.54 6.63
N ASP A 212 7.30 -21.15 6.98
CA ASP A 212 6.23 -22.11 7.22
C ASP A 212 5.81 -22.82 5.93
N VAL A 213 5.61 -24.14 6.03
CA VAL A 213 4.92 -24.96 5.02
C VAL A 213 3.68 -25.56 5.66
N ALA A 214 2.52 -25.34 5.05
CA ALA A 214 1.25 -25.79 5.57
C ALA A 214 0.55 -26.78 4.63
N GLU A 215 -0.06 -27.80 5.21
CA GLU A 215 -1.05 -28.69 4.56
C GLU A 215 -2.43 -28.28 5.04
N VAL A 216 -3.32 -27.95 4.11
CA VAL A 216 -4.70 -27.57 4.39
C VAL A 216 -5.64 -28.61 3.81
N ARG A 217 -6.36 -29.28 4.69
CA ARG A 217 -7.45 -30.20 4.37
C ARG A 217 -8.78 -29.56 4.78
N ARG A 218 -9.86 -30.16 4.39
CA ARG A 218 -11.20 -29.66 4.70
C ARG A 218 -11.46 -29.47 6.20
N GLN A 219 -10.95 -30.35 7.04
CA GLN A 219 -11.20 -30.36 8.50
C GLN A 219 -9.91 -30.18 9.33
N ALA A 220 -8.75 -30.05 8.70
CA ALA A 220 -7.48 -30.00 9.41
C ALA A 220 -6.48 -29.06 8.71
N VAL A 221 -5.66 -28.41 9.51
CA VAL A 221 -4.50 -27.64 9.06
C VAL A 221 -3.27 -28.16 9.83
N ARG A 222 -2.22 -28.48 9.10
CA ARG A 222 -0.93 -28.90 9.67
C ARG A 222 0.14 -27.95 9.18
N ILE A 223 0.95 -27.42 10.09
CA ILE A 223 2.01 -26.47 9.78
C ILE A 223 3.34 -27.02 10.27
N ILE A 224 4.36 -26.90 9.45
CA ILE A 224 5.76 -27.18 9.80
C ILE A 224 6.57 -25.91 9.62
N ASP A 225 7.37 -25.56 10.60
CA ASP A 225 8.27 -24.41 10.57
C ASP A 225 9.53 -24.67 9.71
N ARG A 226 10.36 -23.64 9.57
CA ARG A 226 11.64 -23.70 8.85
C ARG A 226 12.57 -24.82 9.35
N ASN A 227 12.51 -25.16 10.63
CA ASN A 227 13.34 -26.20 11.25
C ASN A 227 12.78 -27.61 11.05
N GLY A 228 11.62 -27.75 10.42
CA GLY A 228 10.95 -29.03 10.19
C GLY A 228 10.11 -29.52 11.38
N SER A 229 9.89 -28.69 12.39
CA SER A 229 9.05 -28.99 13.55
C SER A 229 7.58 -28.69 13.24
N THR A 230 6.68 -29.59 13.68
CA THR A 230 5.24 -29.30 13.63
C THR A 230 4.93 -28.22 14.67
N VAL A 231 4.27 -27.14 14.22
CA VAL A 231 3.94 -25.97 15.04
C VAL A 231 2.46 -25.66 14.97
N GLU A 232 1.94 -25.07 16.03
CA GLU A 232 0.62 -24.46 16.06
C GLU A 232 0.78 -22.94 15.96
N ARG A 233 -0.02 -22.32 15.08
CA ARG A 233 -0.10 -20.85 14.95
C ARG A 233 -1.42 -20.36 15.55
N PRO A 234 -1.44 -19.20 16.22
CA PRO A 234 -2.66 -18.70 16.84
C PRO A 234 -3.75 -18.43 15.79
N VAL A 235 -4.98 -18.71 16.17
CA VAL A 235 -6.16 -18.33 15.37
C VAL A 235 -6.56 -16.92 15.76
N HIS A 236 -6.64 -16.04 14.78
CA HIS A 236 -7.08 -14.65 14.94
C HIS A 236 -8.50 -14.50 14.38
N GLU A 237 -9.35 -13.78 15.09
CA GLU A 237 -10.67 -13.39 14.60
C GLU A 237 -10.62 -11.96 14.07
N SER A 238 -10.93 -11.78 12.78
CA SER A 238 -10.88 -10.47 12.13
C SER A 238 -12.09 -9.63 12.48
N GLU A 239 -11.84 -8.37 12.84
CA GLU A 239 -12.87 -7.35 13.09
C GLU A 239 -13.27 -6.59 11.82
N LEU A 240 -12.64 -6.85 10.67
CA LEU A 240 -12.93 -6.19 9.40
C LEU A 240 -14.33 -6.53 8.90
N SER A 241 -15.03 -5.52 8.35
CA SER A 241 -16.35 -5.71 7.73
C SER A 241 -16.22 -6.03 6.24
N ALA A 242 -16.96 -7.04 5.78
CA ALA A 242 -17.02 -7.39 4.35
C ALA A 242 -17.63 -6.26 3.48
N ASP A 243 -18.54 -5.43 4.05
CA ASP A 243 -19.29 -4.40 3.32
C ASP A 243 -18.54 -3.06 3.23
N ALA A 244 -17.43 -2.91 3.95
CA ALA A 244 -16.68 -1.64 4.01
C ALA A 244 -16.06 -1.20 2.66
N ALA A 245 -16.02 -2.09 1.68
CA ALA A 245 -15.39 -1.85 0.37
C ALA A 245 -16.37 -1.41 -0.74
N GLU A 246 -17.60 -1.01 -0.41
CA GLU A 246 -18.56 -0.57 -1.44
C GLU A 246 -18.26 0.86 -1.92
N ARG A 247 -18.40 1.09 -3.24
CA ARG A 247 -18.17 2.39 -3.87
C ARG A 247 -19.27 3.42 -3.54
N GLY A 248 -20.47 2.95 -3.27
CA GLY A 248 -21.62 3.81 -3.01
C GLY A 248 -22.00 4.68 -4.22
N PRO A 249 -22.47 5.94 -4.02
CA PRO A 249 -22.94 6.81 -5.10
C PRO A 249 -21.80 7.43 -5.93
N TYR A 250 -20.56 7.22 -5.58
CA TYR A 250 -19.41 7.83 -6.26
C TYR A 250 -19.08 7.11 -7.57
N ARG A 251 -18.61 7.86 -8.54
CA ARG A 251 -18.18 7.31 -9.84
C ARG A 251 -16.96 6.40 -9.72
N HIS A 252 -16.01 6.74 -8.83
CA HIS A 252 -14.75 6.03 -8.61
C HIS A 252 -14.47 5.89 -7.11
N PHE A 253 -13.70 4.88 -6.72
CA PHE A 253 -13.23 4.71 -5.34
C PHE A 253 -12.38 5.89 -4.88
N MET A 254 -11.45 6.37 -5.71
CA MET A 254 -10.63 7.51 -5.36
C MET A 254 -11.46 8.74 -5.00
N LEU A 255 -12.52 9.06 -5.75
CA LEU A 255 -13.40 10.19 -5.42
C LEU A 255 -14.10 9.98 -4.07
N LYS A 256 -14.64 8.77 -3.83
CA LYS A 256 -15.21 8.41 -2.53
C LYS A 256 -14.21 8.64 -1.41
N GLU A 257 -12.99 8.12 -1.57
CA GLU A 257 -11.92 8.18 -0.58
C GLU A 257 -11.43 9.61 -0.32
N ILE A 258 -11.42 10.49 -1.34
CA ILE A 258 -11.19 11.92 -1.17
C ILE A 258 -12.28 12.56 -0.29
N HIS A 259 -13.56 12.23 -0.53
CA HIS A 259 -14.69 12.76 0.24
C HIS A 259 -14.84 12.13 1.63
N GLU A 260 -14.28 10.95 1.87
CA GLU A 260 -14.26 10.30 3.18
C GLU A 260 -13.23 10.88 4.16
N GLN A 261 -12.31 11.72 3.71
CA GLN A 261 -11.19 12.22 4.53
C GLN A 261 -11.62 12.91 5.82
N PRO A 262 -12.68 13.74 5.88
CA PRO A 262 -13.13 14.32 7.15
C PRO A 262 -13.44 13.24 8.18
N ARG A 263 -14.22 12.23 7.78
CA ARG A 263 -14.58 11.10 8.63
C ARG A 263 -13.38 10.23 8.99
N ALA A 264 -12.51 9.96 8.04
CA ALA A 264 -11.31 9.15 8.26
C ALA A 264 -10.37 9.80 9.29
N ILE A 265 -10.16 11.12 9.20
CA ILE A 265 -9.38 11.88 10.18
C ILE A 265 -10.06 11.86 11.55
N ALA A 266 -11.38 12.06 11.61
CA ALA A 266 -12.13 11.98 12.87
C ALA A 266 -11.97 10.60 13.54
N ASN A 267 -12.08 9.51 12.78
CA ASN A 267 -11.86 8.14 13.26
C ASN A 267 -10.41 7.93 13.76
N THR A 268 -9.43 8.56 13.08
CA THR A 268 -8.04 8.52 13.52
C THR A 268 -7.84 9.18 14.89
N LEU A 269 -8.59 10.21 15.20
CA LEU A 269 -8.51 10.96 16.45
C LEU A 269 -9.40 10.37 17.57
N GLN A 270 -10.43 9.62 17.22
CA GLN A 270 -11.42 9.09 18.14
C GLN A 270 -10.79 8.21 19.24
N GLU A 271 -11.19 8.42 20.51
CA GLU A 271 -10.70 7.70 21.69
C GLU A 271 -9.20 7.92 22.01
N ARG A 272 -8.53 8.82 21.30
CA ARG A 272 -7.10 9.09 21.48
C ARG A 272 -6.82 10.44 22.09
N VAL A 273 -7.86 11.24 22.20
CA VAL A 273 -7.81 12.57 22.80
C VAL A 273 -8.88 12.66 23.89
N ALA A 274 -8.49 13.06 25.10
CA ALA A 274 -9.39 13.27 26.23
C ALA A 274 -8.99 14.54 26.99
N ASN A 275 -9.96 15.39 27.34
CA ASN A 275 -9.74 16.62 28.10
C ASN A 275 -8.68 17.56 27.49
N GLY A 276 -8.65 17.66 26.16
CA GLY A 276 -7.67 18.46 25.42
C GLY A 276 -6.22 17.92 25.47
N ARG A 277 -6.04 16.66 25.84
CA ARG A 277 -4.74 15.98 25.89
C ARG A 277 -4.73 14.72 25.06
N LEU A 278 -3.58 14.41 24.51
CA LEU A 278 -3.36 13.15 23.80
C LEU A 278 -3.16 12.00 24.81
N LEU A 279 -3.72 10.83 24.52
CA LEU A 279 -3.49 9.59 25.25
C LEU A 279 -2.31 8.83 24.61
N GLU A 280 -1.16 8.79 25.25
CA GLU A 280 0.04 8.09 24.73
C GLU A 280 -0.18 6.57 24.57
N ALA A 281 -1.07 5.99 25.37
CA ALA A 281 -1.48 4.58 25.23
C ALA A 281 -2.06 4.25 23.83
N ALA A 282 -2.46 5.26 23.06
CA ALA A 282 -2.87 5.10 21.66
C ALA A 282 -1.76 4.51 20.76
N PHE A 283 -0.49 4.60 21.17
CA PHE A 283 0.67 4.03 20.48
C PHE A 283 1.10 2.67 21.04
N GLY A 284 0.44 2.19 22.08
CA GLY A 284 0.75 0.95 22.77
C GLY A 284 1.17 1.16 24.24
N PRO A 285 1.18 0.09 25.04
CA PRO A 285 1.37 0.20 26.51
C PRO A 285 2.75 0.72 26.92
N ALA A 286 3.78 0.45 26.14
CA ALA A 286 5.16 0.91 26.42
C ALA A 286 5.46 2.32 25.91
N ALA A 287 4.53 2.99 25.20
CA ALA A 287 4.78 4.23 24.48
C ALA A 287 5.31 5.36 25.37
N THR A 288 4.74 5.57 26.56
CA THR A 288 5.16 6.64 27.48
C THR A 288 6.64 6.52 27.86
N GLU A 289 7.11 5.30 28.20
CA GLU A 289 8.51 5.09 28.56
C GLU A 289 9.44 5.22 27.35
N VAL A 290 9.06 4.66 26.21
CA VAL A 290 9.83 4.79 24.97
C VAL A 290 9.98 6.25 24.57
N PHE A 291 8.88 7.02 24.52
CA PHE A 291 8.90 8.40 24.11
C PHE A 291 9.71 9.28 25.07
N ARG A 292 9.62 9.03 26.38
CA ARG A 292 10.44 9.73 27.39
C ARG A 292 11.94 9.56 27.17
N ARG A 293 12.38 8.38 26.70
CA ARG A 293 13.79 8.04 26.44
C ARG A 293 14.25 8.45 25.06
N THR A 294 13.34 8.66 24.10
CA THR A 294 13.67 8.98 22.70
C THR A 294 14.47 10.29 22.62
N GLN A 295 15.62 10.24 21.97
CA GLN A 295 16.49 11.41 21.71
C GLN A 295 16.64 11.71 20.22
N ASN A 296 16.36 10.74 19.37
CA ASN A 296 16.39 10.87 17.92
C ASN A 296 15.22 10.11 17.33
N VAL A 297 14.72 10.54 16.17
CA VAL A 297 13.66 9.84 15.43
C VAL A 297 14.16 9.51 14.04
N HIS A 298 13.97 8.28 13.62
CA HIS A 298 14.26 7.84 12.26
C HIS A 298 13.00 7.27 11.63
N ILE A 299 12.49 7.92 10.59
CA ILE A 299 11.26 7.51 9.90
C ILE A 299 11.63 6.92 8.55
N VAL A 300 11.10 5.73 8.25
CA VAL A 300 11.37 5.02 7.00
C VAL A 300 10.05 4.63 6.33
N ALA A 301 9.90 4.97 5.07
CA ALA A 301 8.67 4.72 4.31
C ALA A 301 8.92 4.76 2.78
N CYS A 302 7.88 4.41 2.00
CA CYS A 302 7.88 4.49 0.53
C CYS A 302 6.79 5.46 0.04
N GLY A 303 7.00 6.09 -1.13
CA GLY A 303 6.00 6.84 -1.89
C GLY A 303 5.26 7.89 -1.06
N THR A 304 3.94 7.88 -1.12
CA THR A 304 3.05 8.78 -0.37
C THR A 304 3.36 8.81 1.13
N SER A 305 3.66 7.65 1.74
CA SER A 305 4.04 7.57 3.16
C SER A 305 5.39 8.23 3.46
N PHE A 306 6.34 8.21 2.50
CA PHE A 306 7.60 8.96 2.61
C PHE A 306 7.36 10.48 2.59
N HIS A 307 6.40 10.97 1.79
CA HIS A 307 6.02 12.38 1.81
C HIS A 307 5.40 12.78 3.16
N ALA A 308 4.57 11.93 3.76
CA ALA A 308 4.03 12.16 5.11
C ALA A 308 5.15 12.21 6.17
N ALA A 309 6.11 11.29 6.11
CA ALA A 309 7.30 11.28 6.96
C ALA A 309 8.11 12.57 6.80
N SER A 310 8.28 13.04 5.57
CA SER A 310 9.02 14.28 5.25
C SER A 310 8.35 15.53 5.83
N VAL A 311 7.01 15.57 5.90
CA VAL A 311 6.28 16.61 6.63
C VAL A 311 6.56 16.53 8.13
N ALA A 312 6.48 15.32 8.71
CA ALA A 312 6.66 15.10 10.14
C ALA A 312 8.05 15.54 10.63
N ARG A 313 9.10 15.40 9.81
CA ARG A 313 10.45 15.85 10.14
C ARG A 313 10.46 17.30 10.55
N TYR A 314 9.82 18.20 9.78
CA TYR A 314 9.77 19.62 10.12
C TYR A 314 9.15 19.86 11.50
N PHE A 315 8.07 19.15 11.82
CA PHE A 315 7.36 19.31 13.09
C PHE A 315 8.12 18.69 14.27
N ILE A 316 8.75 17.53 14.09
CA ILE A 316 9.57 16.89 15.12
C ILE A 316 10.77 17.79 15.49
N GLU A 317 11.46 18.32 14.50
CA GLU A 317 12.59 19.23 14.73
C GLU A 317 12.15 20.54 15.37
N GLU A 318 11.04 21.15 14.90
CA GLU A 318 10.56 22.44 15.39
C GLU A 318 9.86 22.35 16.75
N VAL A 319 8.97 21.37 16.93
CA VAL A 319 8.10 21.27 18.12
C VAL A 319 8.77 20.48 19.23
N CYS A 320 9.37 19.32 18.90
CA CYS A 320 9.98 18.41 19.87
C CYS A 320 11.45 18.73 20.16
N LYS A 321 12.10 19.51 19.28
CA LYS A 321 13.55 19.78 19.33
C LYS A 321 14.37 18.49 19.32
N LEU A 322 13.93 17.50 18.55
CA LEU A 322 14.60 16.23 18.33
C LEU A 322 15.14 16.15 16.91
N PRO A 323 16.37 15.66 16.70
CA PRO A 323 16.84 15.30 15.37
C PRO A 323 15.90 14.27 14.72
N CYS A 324 15.55 14.49 13.46
CA CYS A 324 14.69 13.57 12.71
C CYS A 324 15.28 13.28 11.33
N THR A 325 15.58 12.02 11.07
CA THR A 325 16.00 11.52 9.76
C THR A 325 14.83 10.85 9.07
N VAL A 326 14.72 11.04 7.76
CA VAL A 326 13.70 10.37 6.92
C VAL A 326 14.39 9.73 5.73
N ASP A 327 14.18 8.43 5.57
CA ASP A 327 14.76 7.65 4.47
C ASP A 327 13.67 6.92 3.67
N ILE A 328 13.97 6.67 2.39
CA ILE A 328 13.17 5.78 1.53
C ILE A 328 13.51 4.34 1.91
N ALA A 329 12.51 3.49 2.10
CA ALA A 329 12.71 2.14 2.63
C ALA A 329 13.55 1.25 1.68
N SER A 330 13.38 1.36 0.36
CA SER A 330 14.18 0.63 -0.63
C SER A 330 15.67 0.94 -0.53
N GLU A 331 16.02 2.18 -0.16
CA GLU A 331 17.43 2.59 -0.01
C GLU A 331 17.97 2.25 1.39
N TYR A 332 17.11 2.38 2.41
CA TYR A 332 17.50 2.11 3.79
C TYR A 332 17.89 0.64 4.00
N ARG A 333 17.12 -0.30 3.43
CA ARG A 333 17.29 -1.75 3.67
C ARG A 333 18.66 -2.30 3.23
N TYR A 334 19.36 -1.61 2.35
CA TYR A 334 20.69 -1.99 1.84
C TYR A 334 21.85 -1.18 2.42
N ARG A 335 21.54 -0.23 3.30
CA ARG A 335 22.57 0.56 3.98
C ARG A 335 23.05 -0.12 5.27
N SER A 336 24.21 0.32 5.75
CA SER A 336 24.69 0.10 7.12
C SER A 336 24.48 1.38 7.92
N PRO A 337 23.28 1.65 8.46
CA PRO A 337 22.98 2.92 9.08
C PRO A 337 23.72 3.07 10.41
N LEU A 338 24.23 4.28 10.67
CA LEU A 338 24.69 4.66 12.01
C LEU A 338 23.46 5.04 12.84
N VAL A 339 23.22 4.30 13.93
CA VAL A 339 22.06 4.52 14.79
C VAL A 339 22.49 5.28 16.04
N PRO A 340 22.09 6.54 16.22
CA PRO A 340 22.35 7.30 17.43
C PRO A 340 21.66 6.65 18.64
N VAL A 341 22.25 6.78 19.84
CA VAL A 341 21.68 6.23 21.07
C VAL A 341 20.26 6.76 21.30
N ASN A 342 19.37 5.91 21.81
CA ASN A 342 17.97 6.24 22.08
C ASN A 342 17.20 6.76 20.84
N SER A 343 17.45 6.16 19.67
CA SER A 343 16.71 6.45 18.45
C SER A 343 15.43 5.61 18.38
N LEU A 344 14.30 6.28 18.14
CA LEU A 344 13.02 5.63 17.81
C LEU A 344 12.96 5.37 16.30
N PHE A 345 12.75 4.12 15.90
CA PHE A 345 12.51 3.76 14.50
C PHE A 345 11.01 3.79 14.20
N VAL A 346 10.61 4.54 13.19
CA VAL A 346 9.20 4.69 12.80
C VAL A 346 9.01 4.22 11.38
N THR A 347 8.06 3.32 11.15
CA THR A 347 7.63 2.91 9.82
C THR A 347 6.22 3.40 9.52
N ILE A 348 5.98 3.79 8.27
CA ILE A 348 4.66 4.25 7.82
C ILE A 348 4.26 3.46 6.60
N SER A 349 3.07 2.85 6.63
CA SER A 349 2.51 2.10 5.51
C SER A 349 0.99 2.11 5.55
N GLN A 350 0.34 2.22 4.39
CA GLN A 350 -1.11 2.04 4.32
C GLN A 350 -1.48 0.56 4.49
N SER A 351 -0.85 -0.33 3.74
CA SER A 351 -1.15 -1.77 3.73
C SER A 351 -0.46 -2.55 4.86
N GLY A 352 0.69 -2.06 5.34
CA GLY A 352 1.55 -2.78 6.26
C GLY A 352 2.23 -4.03 5.66
N GLU A 353 2.18 -4.18 4.33
CA GLU A 353 2.75 -5.31 3.59
C GLU A 353 3.77 -4.87 2.53
N THR A 354 4.23 -3.63 2.57
CA THR A 354 5.25 -3.14 1.63
C THR A 354 6.58 -3.83 1.92
N ALA A 355 7.10 -4.57 0.93
CA ALA A 355 8.29 -5.41 1.10
C ALA A 355 9.50 -4.63 1.65
N ASP A 356 9.82 -3.49 1.04
CA ASP A 356 10.94 -2.65 1.47
C ASP A 356 10.78 -2.14 2.90
N THR A 357 9.56 -1.73 3.28
CA THR A 357 9.27 -1.23 4.62
C THR A 357 9.41 -2.33 5.68
N LEU A 358 8.96 -3.55 5.36
CA LEU A 358 9.13 -4.71 6.23
C LEU A 358 10.61 -5.11 6.37
N ALA A 359 11.34 -5.14 5.26
CA ALA A 359 12.78 -5.43 5.28
C ALA A 359 13.56 -4.37 6.09
N ALA A 360 13.20 -3.10 5.93
CA ALA A 360 13.78 -2.01 6.73
C ALA A 360 13.49 -2.16 8.23
N LEU A 361 12.27 -2.54 8.62
CA LEU A 361 11.93 -2.83 10.02
C LEU A 361 12.76 -3.98 10.58
N ARG A 362 12.89 -5.07 9.83
CA ARG A 362 13.67 -6.26 10.24
C ARG A 362 15.15 -5.93 10.40
N LEU A 363 15.74 -5.14 9.51
CA LEU A 363 17.09 -4.60 9.64
C LEU A 363 17.22 -3.73 10.90
N ALA A 364 16.28 -2.81 11.12
CA ALA A 364 16.30 -1.91 12.28
C ALA A 364 16.26 -2.64 13.62
N ARG A 365 15.48 -3.73 13.73
CA ARG A 365 15.42 -4.56 14.95
C ARG A 365 16.77 -5.16 15.34
N GLN A 366 17.70 -5.32 14.39
CA GLN A 366 19.05 -5.82 14.60
C GLN A 366 20.09 -4.70 14.74
N SER A 367 19.70 -3.44 14.53
CA SER A 367 20.61 -2.29 14.43
C SER A 367 20.71 -1.45 15.70
N GLY A 368 20.10 -1.86 16.82
CA GLY A 368 20.24 -1.19 18.11
C GLY A 368 19.35 0.04 18.33
N TYR A 369 18.23 0.17 17.62
CA TYR A 369 17.21 1.17 17.94
C TYR A 369 16.58 0.93 19.31
N LEU A 370 16.12 2.02 19.95
CA LEU A 370 15.45 1.96 21.26
C LEU A 370 14.15 1.15 21.20
N SER A 371 13.38 1.34 20.14
CA SER A 371 12.11 0.66 19.87
C SER A 371 11.67 0.92 18.44
N SER A 372 10.68 0.17 17.96
CA SER A 372 10.03 0.34 16.68
C SER A 372 8.56 0.77 16.85
N LEU A 373 8.10 1.70 15.99
CA LEU A 373 6.71 2.16 15.91
C LEU A 373 6.20 2.00 14.48
N ALA A 374 5.09 1.28 14.30
CA ALA A 374 4.36 1.26 13.02
C ALA A 374 3.19 2.25 13.05
N ILE A 375 3.11 3.13 12.05
CA ILE A 375 1.90 3.89 11.70
C ILE A 375 1.28 3.21 10.50
N CYS A 376 0.16 2.50 10.69
CA CYS A 376 -0.43 1.62 9.68
C CYS A 376 -1.96 1.72 9.65
N ASN A 377 -2.57 1.41 8.51
CA ASN A 377 -4.03 1.40 8.41
C ASN A 377 -4.64 0.00 8.59
N VAL A 378 -3.92 -1.05 8.20
CA VAL A 378 -4.41 -2.44 8.28
C VAL A 378 -3.95 -3.08 9.59
N PRO A 379 -4.88 -3.40 10.52
CA PRO A 379 -4.52 -3.84 11.87
C PRO A 379 -3.86 -5.22 11.91
N GLU A 380 -4.14 -6.09 10.96
CA GLU A 380 -3.66 -7.48 10.94
C GLU A 380 -2.43 -7.68 10.04
N SER A 381 -1.82 -6.58 9.57
CA SER A 381 -0.67 -6.61 8.66
C SER A 381 0.62 -7.08 9.32
N SER A 382 1.56 -7.55 8.50
CA SER A 382 2.88 -7.98 8.95
C SER A 382 3.64 -6.86 9.69
N LEU A 383 3.57 -5.62 9.19
CA LEU A 383 4.21 -4.48 9.82
C LEU A 383 3.72 -4.23 11.25
N VAL A 384 2.40 -4.39 11.46
CA VAL A 384 1.77 -4.24 12.79
C VAL A 384 2.21 -5.36 13.72
N ARG A 385 2.22 -6.60 13.24
CA ARG A 385 2.62 -7.76 14.07
C ARG A 385 4.10 -7.76 14.43
N GLU A 386 4.95 -7.20 13.58
CA GLU A 386 6.41 -7.18 13.80
C GLU A 386 6.91 -5.94 14.55
N SER A 387 6.08 -4.93 14.80
CA SER A 387 6.46 -3.70 15.51
C SER A 387 6.13 -3.75 17.01
N GLU A 388 6.96 -3.11 17.84
CA GLU A 388 6.75 -3.06 19.30
C GLU A 388 5.65 -2.06 19.69
N LEU A 389 5.58 -0.94 19.00
CA LEU A 389 4.55 0.08 19.16
C LEU A 389 3.74 0.19 17.86
N VAL A 390 2.44 0.44 17.99
CA VAL A 390 1.54 0.49 16.85
C VAL A 390 0.57 1.66 16.99
N MET A 391 0.43 2.43 15.92
CA MET A 391 -0.58 3.47 15.76
C MET A 391 -1.42 3.17 14.50
N LEU A 392 -2.63 2.67 14.69
CA LEU A 392 -3.55 2.43 13.58
C LEU A 392 -4.22 3.74 13.13
N THR A 393 -4.23 4.03 11.84
CA THR A 393 -4.86 5.25 11.30
C THR A 393 -6.38 5.16 11.24
N ARG A 394 -6.96 3.95 11.27
CA ARG A 394 -8.43 3.73 11.24
C ARG A 394 -9.13 4.45 10.08
N ALA A 395 -8.44 4.60 8.94
CA ALA A 395 -9.01 5.25 7.76
C ALA A 395 -10.09 4.42 7.05
N GLY A 396 -10.26 3.16 7.45
CA GLY A 396 -11.06 2.19 6.72
C GLY A 396 -10.36 1.68 5.44
N PRO A 397 -11.00 0.79 4.66
CA PRO A 397 -10.44 0.29 3.42
C PRO A 397 -10.18 1.42 2.42
N GLU A 398 -9.02 1.38 1.75
CA GLU A 398 -8.66 2.28 0.65
C GLU A 398 -8.34 1.41 -0.58
N ILE A 399 -9.20 1.48 -1.59
CA ILE A 399 -9.21 0.60 -2.77
C ILE A 399 -8.50 1.23 -3.96
N GLY A 400 -8.71 2.54 -4.18
CA GLY A 400 -8.01 3.28 -5.24
C GLY A 400 -6.49 3.11 -5.11
N VAL A 401 -5.80 2.81 -6.22
CA VAL A 401 -4.35 2.58 -6.22
C VAL A 401 -3.60 3.80 -5.69
N ALA A 402 -3.95 4.99 -6.16
CA ALA A 402 -3.39 6.24 -5.67
C ALA A 402 -3.95 6.57 -4.27
N SER A 403 -3.08 6.62 -3.27
CA SER A 403 -3.48 6.89 -1.87
C SER A 403 -4.00 8.32 -1.69
N THR A 404 -5.09 8.46 -0.94
CA THR A 404 -5.72 9.74 -0.60
C THR A 404 -6.00 9.87 0.89
N LYS A 405 -7.03 9.22 1.43
CA LYS A 405 -7.38 9.27 2.86
C LYS A 405 -6.30 8.65 3.75
N ALA A 406 -5.58 7.64 3.26
CA ALA A 406 -4.47 7.07 4.01
C ALA A 406 -3.38 8.12 4.28
N PHE A 407 -3.07 8.98 3.31
CA PHE A 407 -2.09 10.05 3.48
C PHE A 407 -2.50 11.06 4.55
N THR A 408 -3.71 11.60 4.48
CA THR A 408 -4.17 12.61 5.43
C THR A 408 -4.34 12.06 6.84
N THR A 409 -4.72 10.78 6.98
CA THR A 409 -4.77 10.10 8.28
C THR A 409 -3.37 9.77 8.82
N GLN A 410 -2.39 9.47 7.95
CA GLN A 410 -0.98 9.38 8.36
C GLN A 410 -0.45 10.72 8.88
N LEU A 411 -0.76 11.84 8.21
CA LEU A 411 -0.41 13.17 8.72
C LEU A 411 -1.04 13.46 10.08
N ALA A 412 -2.30 13.09 10.29
CA ALA A 412 -2.97 13.23 11.59
C ALA A 412 -2.31 12.36 12.68
N ALA A 413 -1.95 11.11 12.36
CA ALA A 413 -1.25 10.20 13.27
C ALA A 413 0.15 10.72 13.62
N LEU A 414 0.88 11.25 12.64
CA LEU A 414 2.18 11.89 12.83
C LEU A 414 2.05 13.17 13.67
N GLY A 415 1.00 13.95 13.48
CA GLY A 415 0.68 15.08 14.35
C GLY A 415 0.50 14.67 15.82
N MET A 416 -0.17 13.54 16.08
CA MET A 416 -0.27 12.95 17.42
C MET A 416 1.09 12.49 17.95
N LEU A 417 1.92 11.86 17.12
CA LEU A 417 3.29 11.47 17.49
C LEU A 417 4.14 12.70 17.89
N VAL A 418 4.05 13.79 17.13
CA VAL A 418 4.72 15.07 17.47
C VAL A 418 4.28 15.56 18.84
N ILE A 419 2.97 15.53 19.15
CA ILE A 419 2.46 15.95 20.47
C ILE A 419 3.01 15.05 21.58
N ALA A 420 2.99 13.73 21.38
CA ALA A 420 3.51 12.76 22.35
C ALA A 420 5.01 12.97 22.63
N LEU A 421 5.81 13.10 21.57
CA LEU A 421 7.26 13.33 21.68
C LEU A 421 7.62 14.71 22.26
N ALA A 422 6.74 15.70 22.13
CA ALA A 422 6.96 17.04 22.72
C ALA A 422 6.79 17.09 24.25
N ARG A 423 6.22 16.04 24.86
CA ARG A 423 6.08 15.93 26.31
C ARG A 423 7.41 15.65 26.99
N ARG A 424 8.15 16.71 27.31
CA ARG A 424 9.40 16.66 28.06
C ARG A 424 9.21 17.28 29.45
N PRO A 425 10.08 16.97 30.43
CA PRO A 425 10.07 17.68 31.71
C PRO A 425 10.12 19.19 31.47
N GLY A 426 9.11 19.92 32.00
CA GLY A 426 8.95 21.36 31.78
C GLY A 426 8.21 21.76 30.49
N ALA A 427 7.65 20.81 29.73
CA ALA A 427 6.83 21.12 28.55
C ALA A 427 5.56 21.90 28.93
N ASP A 428 5.20 22.87 28.09
CA ASP A 428 4.04 23.72 28.28
C ASP A 428 2.73 22.97 27.94
N ALA A 429 1.92 22.72 28.97
CA ALA A 429 0.63 22.06 28.83
C ALA A 429 -0.39 22.87 27.98
N GLU A 430 -0.25 24.21 27.93
CA GLU A 430 -1.08 25.08 27.10
C GLU A 430 -0.77 24.87 25.61
N ARG A 431 0.52 24.75 25.28
CA ARG A 431 0.98 24.41 23.93
C ARG A 431 0.42 23.07 23.46
N GLU A 432 0.41 22.04 24.33
CA GLU A 432 -0.20 20.74 24.00
C GLU A 432 -1.69 20.91 23.71
N ARG A 433 -2.44 21.59 24.59
CA ARG A 433 -3.88 21.83 24.37
C ARG A 433 -4.14 22.54 23.04
N GLY A 434 -3.30 23.54 22.72
CA GLY A 434 -3.37 24.25 21.45
C GLY A 434 -3.18 23.33 20.23
N LEU A 435 -2.19 22.45 20.26
CA LEU A 435 -1.90 21.49 19.17
C LEU A 435 -3.03 20.46 19.04
N VAL A 436 -3.50 19.91 20.16
CA VAL A 436 -4.63 18.96 20.18
C VAL A 436 -5.91 19.59 19.61
N LYS A 437 -6.22 20.83 20.00
CA LYS A 437 -7.36 21.58 19.44
C LYS A 437 -7.28 21.68 17.93
N ARG A 438 -6.09 22.01 17.38
CA ARG A 438 -5.87 22.11 15.93
C ARG A 438 -6.06 20.78 15.19
N LEU A 439 -5.67 19.65 15.79
CA LEU A 439 -5.96 18.34 15.23
C LEU A 439 -7.45 18.04 15.20
N ILE A 440 -8.18 18.38 16.26
CA ILE A 440 -9.65 18.17 16.36
C ILE A 440 -10.40 19.03 15.32
N GLU A 441 -9.89 20.19 14.95
CA GLU A 441 -10.47 21.07 13.94
C GLU A 441 -10.27 20.59 12.49
N LEU A 442 -9.31 19.68 12.24
CA LEU A 442 -8.96 19.19 10.90
C LEU A 442 -10.15 18.65 10.08
N PRO A 443 -11.04 17.78 10.62
CA PRO A 443 -12.16 17.27 9.85
C PRO A 443 -13.03 18.38 9.25
N GLY A 444 -13.37 19.40 10.03
CA GLY A 444 -14.18 20.53 9.56
C GLY A 444 -13.45 21.42 8.54
N LEU A 445 -12.12 21.58 8.65
CA LEU A 445 -11.34 22.31 7.65
C LEU A 445 -11.26 21.54 6.34
N VAL A 446 -11.11 20.22 6.39
CA VAL A 446 -11.10 19.36 5.19
C VAL A 446 -12.47 19.39 4.51
N GLU A 447 -13.58 19.32 5.27
CA GLU A 447 -14.93 19.41 4.73
C GLU A 447 -15.14 20.73 3.96
N LYS A 448 -14.73 21.86 4.55
CA LYS A 448 -14.75 23.16 3.86
C LYS A 448 -13.89 23.20 2.61
N THR A 449 -12.74 22.50 2.62
CA THR A 449 -11.85 22.44 1.46
C THR A 449 -12.46 21.64 0.32
N LEU A 450 -13.23 20.59 0.63
CA LEU A 450 -13.95 19.79 -0.37
C LEU A 450 -15.04 20.60 -1.10
N GLU A 451 -15.54 21.71 -0.55
CA GLU A 451 -16.45 22.63 -1.25
C GLU A 451 -15.81 23.26 -2.51
N LEU A 452 -14.48 23.23 -2.61
CA LEU A 452 -13.75 23.70 -3.79
C LEU A 452 -13.82 22.73 -4.99
N ASP A 453 -14.40 21.53 -4.85
CA ASP A 453 -14.42 20.47 -5.86
C ASP A 453 -14.88 21.00 -7.24
N ALA A 454 -16.02 21.66 -7.31
CA ALA A 454 -16.55 22.21 -8.58
C ALA A 454 -15.66 23.28 -9.23
N VAL A 455 -14.92 24.05 -8.43
CA VAL A 455 -13.96 25.06 -8.92
C VAL A 455 -12.74 24.37 -9.49
N ILE A 456 -12.23 23.36 -8.78
CA ILE A 456 -11.05 22.58 -9.18
C ILE A 456 -11.37 21.75 -10.43
N GLN A 457 -12.58 21.20 -10.55
CA GLN A 457 -13.03 20.51 -11.76
C GLN A 457 -12.95 21.41 -13.01
N ARG A 458 -13.35 22.67 -12.89
CA ARG A 458 -13.19 23.65 -14.00
C ARG A 458 -11.73 23.96 -14.28
N LEU A 459 -10.92 24.11 -13.24
CA LEU A 459 -9.48 24.38 -13.34
C LEU A 459 -8.75 23.22 -14.05
N ALA A 460 -9.12 21.98 -13.77
CA ALA A 460 -8.50 20.78 -14.33
C ALA A 460 -8.55 20.73 -15.87
N LYS A 461 -9.47 21.45 -16.52
CA LYS A 461 -9.53 21.57 -18.00
C LYS A 461 -8.24 22.09 -18.61
N ARG A 462 -7.45 22.85 -17.85
CA ARG A 462 -6.15 23.37 -18.30
C ARG A 462 -5.06 22.29 -18.41
N PHE A 463 -5.30 21.10 -17.84
CA PHE A 463 -4.38 19.96 -17.86
C PHE A 463 -4.71 18.92 -18.93
N ALA A 464 -5.83 19.06 -19.64
CA ALA A 464 -6.33 18.05 -20.57
C ALA A 464 -5.33 17.71 -21.68
N ASP A 465 -4.63 18.71 -22.19
CA ASP A 465 -3.64 18.64 -23.29
C ASP A 465 -2.19 18.77 -22.80
N LYS A 466 -1.95 18.95 -21.49
CA LYS A 466 -0.60 19.15 -20.97
C LYS A 466 0.12 17.82 -20.76
N HIS A 467 1.43 17.82 -21.00
CA HIS A 467 2.30 16.67 -20.82
C HIS A 467 3.19 16.79 -19.58
N HIS A 468 3.41 18.00 -19.10
CA HIS A 468 4.28 18.32 -17.98
C HIS A 468 3.59 19.28 -16.99
N ALA A 469 3.99 19.23 -15.71
CA ALA A 469 3.56 20.18 -14.69
C ALA A 469 4.62 20.28 -13.59
N LEU A 470 4.81 21.47 -13.02
CA LEU A 470 5.63 21.67 -11.83
C LEU A 470 4.75 21.96 -10.62
N PHE A 471 5.16 21.44 -9.48
CA PHE A 471 4.52 21.66 -8.19
C PHE A 471 5.51 22.33 -7.23
N LEU A 472 5.12 23.44 -6.60
CA LEU A 472 6.00 24.21 -5.74
C LEU A 472 5.47 24.32 -4.32
N GLY A 473 6.36 24.10 -3.36
CA GLY A 473 6.11 24.30 -1.94
C GLY A 473 7.35 24.83 -1.21
N ARG A 474 7.18 25.30 0.04
CA ARG A 474 8.27 25.71 0.93
C ARG A 474 8.10 25.10 2.31
N GLY A 475 9.22 24.75 2.97
CA GLY A 475 9.19 24.13 4.30
C GLY A 475 8.35 22.85 4.31
N ALA A 476 7.49 22.68 5.30
CA ALA A 476 6.60 21.51 5.42
C ALA A 476 5.61 21.34 4.25
N LEU A 477 5.43 22.35 3.39
CA LEU A 477 4.58 22.27 2.20
C LEU A 477 5.34 21.80 0.94
N TYR A 478 6.66 21.69 0.99
CA TYR A 478 7.41 21.05 -0.10
C TYR A 478 7.01 19.57 -0.29
N PRO A 479 6.98 18.73 0.76
CA PRO A 479 6.46 17.37 0.62
C PRO A 479 5.01 17.30 0.12
N ILE A 480 4.18 18.31 0.39
CA ILE A 480 2.82 18.40 -0.15
C ILE A 480 2.81 18.67 -1.65
N ALA A 481 3.70 19.53 -2.12
CA ALA A 481 3.90 19.73 -3.56
C ALA A 481 4.38 18.45 -4.25
N MET A 482 5.29 17.69 -3.63
CA MET A 482 5.71 16.36 -4.11
C MET A 482 4.53 15.38 -4.18
N GLU A 483 3.68 15.36 -3.15
CA GLU A 483 2.50 14.50 -3.12
C GLU A 483 1.48 14.87 -4.21
N GLY A 484 1.22 16.17 -4.43
CA GLY A 484 0.37 16.64 -5.53
C GLY A 484 0.91 16.23 -6.90
N ALA A 485 2.21 16.37 -7.13
CA ALA A 485 2.89 15.94 -8.34
C ALA A 485 2.80 14.40 -8.51
N LEU A 486 2.97 13.63 -7.43
CA LEU A 486 2.83 12.18 -7.42
C LEU A 486 1.40 11.78 -7.83
N LYS A 487 0.37 12.36 -7.21
CA LYS A 487 -1.03 12.05 -7.55
C LYS A 487 -1.34 12.36 -9.01
N LEU A 488 -0.88 13.50 -9.53
CA LEU A 488 -1.12 13.87 -10.92
C LEU A 488 -0.46 12.86 -11.87
N LYS A 489 0.81 12.49 -11.67
CA LYS A 489 1.52 11.54 -12.55
C LYS A 489 0.93 10.13 -12.49
N GLU A 490 0.54 9.64 -11.31
CA GLU A 490 0.02 8.29 -11.12
C GLU A 490 -1.24 8.02 -11.94
N ILE A 491 -2.18 8.96 -11.97
CA ILE A 491 -3.52 8.71 -12.51
C ILE A 491 -3.79 9.40 -13.83
N SER A 492 -3.09 10.52 -14.16
CA SER A 492 -3.29 11.24 -15.42
C SER A 492 -2.19 10.98 -16.46
N TYR A 493 -1.06 10.38 -16.02
CA TYR A 493 0.15 10.16 -16.83
C TYR A 493 0.82 11.45 -17.33
N ILE A 494 0.49 12.59 -16.73
CA ILE A 494 1.22 13.85 -16.91
C ILE A 494 2.53 13.75 -16.13
N HIS A 495 3.66 14.01 -16.75
CA HIS A 495 4.94 14.08 -16.05
C HIS A 495 4.95 15.27 -15.10
N ALA A 496 4.85 15.03 -13.81
CA ALA A 496 4.76 16.06 -12.79
C ALA A 496 5.86 15.91 -11.75
N GLU A 497 6.49 17.02 -11.34
CA GLU A 497 7.54 17.03 -10.35
C GLU A 497 7.30 18.11 -9.29
N GLY A 498 7.63 17.78 -8.03
CA GLY A 498 7.56 18.70 -6.90
C GLY A 498 8.92 19.23 -6.51
N TYR A 499 9.06 20.55 -6.38
CA TYR A 499 10.30 21.20 -5.99
C TYR A 499 10.13 22.14 -4.78
N PRO A 500 11.16 22.28 -3.94
CA PRO A 500 11.24 23.46 -3.06
C PRO A 500 11.32 24.70 -3.95
N ALA A 501 10.40 25.65 -3.79
CA ALA A 501 10.34 26.80 -4.70
C ALA A 501 11.68 27.60 -4.78
N GLY A 502 12.50 27.53 -3.73
CA GLY A 502 13.84 28.14 -3.72
C GLY A 502 14.83 27.49 -4.69
N GLU A 503 14.63 26.20 -5.02
CA GLU A 503 15.50 25.42 -5.92
C GLU A 503 15.22 25.68 -7.41
N LEU A 504 14.18 26.44 -7.76
CA LEU A 504 13.87 26.76 -9.16
C LEU A 504 15.07 27.29 -9.92
N LYS A 505 15.88 28.15 -9.27
CA LYS A 505 17.07 28.79 -9.88
C LYS A 505 18.20 27.80 -10.20
N HIS A 506 18.17 26.61 -9.62
CA HIS A 506 19.22 25.62 -9.73
C HIS A 506 18.90 24.53 -10.79
N GLY A 507 18.07 24.88 -11.78
CA GLY A 507 17.74 24.02 -12.92
C GLY A 507 16.28 24.08 -13.36
N PRO A 508 15.29 23.79 -12.49
CA PRO A 508 13.89 23.63 -12.90
C PRO A 508 13.28 24.85 -13.62
N LEU A 509 13.79 26.05 -13.34
CA LEU A 509 13.33 27.28 -13.99
C LEU A 509 13.56 27.29 -15.51
N ALA A 510 14.51 26.51 -16.01
CA ALA A 510 14.76 26.34 -17.44
C ALA A 510 13.59 25.65 -18.18
N LEU A 511 12.75 24.91 -17.44
CA LEU A 511 11.59 24.18 -18.00
C LEU A 511 10.33 25.04 -18.07
N VAL A 512 10.35 26.25 -17.47
CA VAL A 512 9.16 27.10 -17.37
C VAL A 512 8.90 27.81 -18.69
N ASP A 513 7.75 27.52 -19.25
CA ASP A 513 7.17 28.18 -20.44
C ASP A 513 5.64 28.27 -20.31
N ALA A 514 4.96 28.69 -21.37
CA ALA A 514 3.50 28.83 -21.39
C ALA A 514 2.74 27.48 -21.41
N ASP A 515 3.42 26.37 -21.75
CA ASP A 515 2.80 25.05 -21.86
C ASP A 515 2.96 24.21 -20.59
N MET A 516 3.79 24.68 -19.65
CA MET A 516 4.02 24.00 -18.37
C MET A 516 3.26 24.73 -17.24
N PRO A 517 2.11 24.23 -16.77
CA PRO A 517 1.44 24.79 -15.61
C PRO A 517 2.29 24.57 -14.34
N VAL A 518 2.37 25.61 -13.51
CA VAL A 518 3.07 25.61 -12.24
C VAL A 518 2.06 25.72 -11.10
N VAL A 519 1.85 24.63 -10.39
CA VAL A 519 0.93 24.55 -9.26
C VAL A 519 1.67 24.86 -7.96
N THR A 520 1.11 25.73 -7.15
CA THR A 520 1.77 26.20 -5.91
C THR A 520 0.80 26.16 -4.73
N VAL A 521 1.29 25.72 -3.58
CA VAL A 521 0.60 25.80 -2.29
C VAL A 521 1.20 26.93 -1.46
N ALA A 522 0.38 27.93 -1.10
CA ALA A 522 0.79 29.21 -0.53
C ALA A 522 0.02 29.53 0.77
N PRO A 523 0.33 28.84 1.90
CA PRO A 523 -0.23 29.21 3.19
C PRO A 523 0.34 30.57 3.67
N ASN A 524 -0.38 31.24 4.55
CA ASN A 524 0.11 32.46 5.20
C ASN A 524 1.03 32.07 6.37
N ASN A 525 2.34 32.01 6.10
CA ASN A 525 3.38 31.68 7.06
C ASN A 525 4.66 32.50 6.80
N ASP A 526 5.67 32.31 7.62
CA ASP A 526 6.96 33.05 7.56
C ASP A 526 7.72 32.91 6.23
N LEU A 527 7.40 31.89 5.43
CA LEU A 527 8.02 31.66 4.12
C LEU A 527 7.24 32.26 2.95
N LEU A 528 6.06 32.86 3.19
CA LEU A 528 5.16 33.35 2.15
C LEU A 528 5.83 34.40 1.27
N GLU A 529 6.53 35.39 1.83
CA GLU A 529 7.21 36.44 1.05
C GLU A 529 8.34 35.88 0.17
N LYS A 530 9.02 34.83 0.64
CA LYS A 530 10.03 34.10 -0.16
C LYS A 530 9.38 33.32 -1.29
N LEU A 531 8.21 32.71 -1.03
CA LEU A 531 7.44 32.01 -2.06
C LEU A 531 6.95 33.00 -3.13
N LYS A 532 6.36 34.14 -2.76
CA LYS A 532 5.95 35.20 -3.70
C LYS A 532 7.07 35.60 -4.66
N SER A 533 8.28 35.79 -4.14
CA SER A 533 9.43 36.11 -4.97
C SER A 533 9.71 35.01 -6.02
N ASN A 534 9.60 33.74 -5.64
CA ASN A 534 9.77 32.63 -6.59
C ASN A 534 8.65 32.59 -7.64
N LEU A 535 7.39 32.92 -7.27
CA LEU A 535 6.28 32.98 -8.21
C LEU A 535 6.48 34.11 -9.25
N MET A 536 7.04 35.25 -8.83
CA MET A 536 7.40 36.32 -9.76
C MET A 536 8.44 35.90 -10.78
N GLU A 537 9.39 35.05 -10.41
CA GLU A 537 10.41 34.51 -11.31
C GLU A 537 9.81 33.59 -12.39
N VAL A 538 8.81 32.77 -12.01
CA VAL A 538 8.02 31.93 -12.94
C VAL A 538 7.25 32.83 -13.92
N ARG A 539 6.57 33.86 -13.40
CA ARG A 539 5.80 34.80 -14.22
C ARG A 539 6.67 35.57 -15.23
N ALA A 540 7.84 36.04 -14.79
CA ALA A 540 8.77 36.78 -15.66
C ALA A 540 9.23 35.96 -16.88
N ARG A 541 9.02 34.62 -16.88
CA ARG A 541 9.38 33.70 -17.96
C ARG A 541 8.16 33.18 -18.73
N GLY A 542 6.99 33.80 -18.51
CA GLY A 542 5.75 33.43 -19.20
C GLY A 542 5.04 32.20 -18.61
N GLY A 543 5.51 31.66 -17.47
CA GLY A 543 4.89 30.49 -16.84
C GLY A 543 3.46 30.77 -16.37
N GLU A 544 2.57 29.78 -16.51
CA GLU A 544 1.21 29.80 -16.01
C GLU A 544 1.18 29.34 -14.55
N LEU A 545 0.74 30.21 -13.64
CA LEU A 545 0.64 29.93 -12.22
C LEU A 545 -0.78 29.56 -11.80
N ILE A 546 -0.89 28.46 -11.04
CA ILE A 546 -2.08 28.03 -10.32
C ILE A 546 -1.73 27.99 -8.83
N VAL A 547 -2.31 28.91 -8.05
CA VAL A 547 -1.92 29.12 -6.66
C VAL A 547 -3.10 28.82 -5.74
N PHE A 548 -2.96 27.77 -4.93
CA PHE A 548 -3.84 27.53 -3.79
C PHE A 548 -3.33 28.37 -2.64
N ALA A 549 -4.01 29.44 -2.33
CA ALA A 549 -3.50 30.49 -1.44
C ALA A 549 -4.41 30.76 -0.26
N ASP A 550 -3.80 31.03 0.89
CA ASP A 550 -4.51 31.64 2.02
C ASP A 550 -5.10 33.00 1.59
N PRO A 551 -6.35 33.33 1.92
CA PRO A 551 -6.98 34.60 1.55
C PRO A 551 -6.21 35.84 2.01
N GLU A 552 -5.45 35.72 3.12
CA GLU A 552 -4.62 36.80 3.68
C GLU A 552 -3.21 36.86 3.08
N SER A 553 -2.89 35.92 2.16
CA SER A 553 -1.57 35.89 1.48
C SER A 553 -1.27 37.16 0.67
N GLY A 554 -2.28 37.90 0.25
CA GLY A 554 -2.13 39.04 -0.65
C GLY A 554 -1.85 38.67 -2.11
N ILE A 555 -1.78 37.38 -2.45
CA ILE A 555 -1.66 36.94 -3.86
C ILE A 555 -3.03 37.11 -4.53
N ARG A 556 -3.06 37.66 -5.73
CA ARG A 556 -4.29 37.94 -6.49
C ARG A 556 -4.23 37.33 -7.88
N SER A 557 -5.38 36.92 -8.39
CA SER A 557 -5.51 36.50 -9.79
C SER A 557 -5.19 37.67 -10.74
N SER A 558 -4.46 37.36 -11.79
CA SER A 558 -4.10 38.31 -12.86
C SER A 558 -3.85 37.52 -14.15
N ASP A 559 -3.45 38.18 -15.22
CA ASP A 559 -3.07 37.47 -16.44
C ASP A 559 -1.98 36.44 -16.16
N GLY A 560 -2.21 35.15 -16.51
CA GLY A 560 -1.36 34.01 -16.25
C GLY A 560 -1.20 33.61 -14.77
N VAL A 561 -1.99 34.17 -13.84
CA VAL A 561 -2.04 33.76 -12.43
C VAL A 561 -3.48 33.48 -12.02
N THR A 562 -3.77 32.24 -11.70
CA THR A 562 -5.07 31.82 -11.16
C THR A 562 -4.91 31.51 -9.69
N VAL A 563 -5.65 32.20 -8.84
CA VAL A 563 -5.67 31.97 -7.40
C VAL A 563 -6.94 31.27 -7.00
N ILE A 564 -6.82 30.17 -6.26
CA ILE A 564 -7.91 29.48 -5.58
C ILE A 564 -7.74 29.76 -4.08
N GLU A 565 -8.72 30.47 -3.51
CA GLU A 565 -8.71 30.79 -2.09
C GLU A 565 -8.99 29.56 -1.24
N MET A 566 -8.09 29.28 -0.28
CA MET A 566 -8.21 28.22 0.69
C MET A 566 -9.05 28.65 1.90
N PRO A 567 -9.53 27.72 2.75
CA PRO A 567 -10.17 28.06 4.00
C PRO A 567 -9.30 29.00 4.87
N ARG A 568 -9.95 29.94 5.56
CA ARG A 568 -9.24 30.90 6.45
C ARG A 568 -8.77 30.23 7.72
N HIS A 569 -7.75 30.84 8.35
CA HIS A 569 -7.25 30.45 9.67
C HIS A 569 -6.62 29.05 9.71
N VAL A 570 -6.13 28.56 8.60
CA VAL A 570 -5.37 27.32 8.54
C VAL A 570 -3.99 27.56 9.13
N THR A 571 -3.69 26.88 10.23
CA THR A 571 -2.40 27.03 10.91
C THR A 571 -1.32 26.17 10.27
N TYR A 572 -0.06 26.46 10.60
CA TYR A 572 1.11 25.77 10.05
C TYR A 572 1.01 24.23 10.18
N VAL A 573 0.57 23.73 11.33
CA VAL A 573 0.44 22.28 11.57
C VAL A 573 -0.77 21.63 10.86
N GLN A 574 -1.77 22.41 10.47
CA GLN A 574 -2.94 21.97 9.74
C GLN A 574 -2.74 22.05 8.22
N ALA A 575 -1.90 22.98 7.77
CA ALA A 575 -1.70 23.28 6.36
C ALA A 575 -1.34 22.05 5.50
N PRO A 576 -0.45 21.12 5.92
CA PRO A 576 -0.15 19.93 5.11
C PRO A 576 -1.39 19.09 4.79
N VAL A 577 -2.31 18.91 5.73
CA VAL A 577 -3.55 18.16 5.50
C VAL A 577 -4.47 18.93 4.57
N VAL A 578 -4.74 20.20 4.89
CA VAL A 578 -5.73 21.02 4.18
C VAL A 578 -5.31 21.29 2.73
N TYR A 579 -4.04 21.62 2.49
CA TYR A 579 -3.54 21.91 1.14
C TYR A 579 -3.32 20.67 0.25
N THR A 580 -3.36 19.46 0.83
CA THR A 580 -3.35 18.21 0.04
C THR A 580 -4.67 17.99 -0.70
N ILE A 581 -5.80 18.34 -0.10
CA ILE A 581 -7.13 18.06 -0.65
C ILE A 581 -7.32 18.61 -2.06
N PRO A 582 -7.06 19.91 -2.33
CA PRO A 582 -7.24 20.46 -3.68
C PRO A 582 -6.29 19.84 -4.72
N LEU A 583 -5.10 19.38 -4.31
CA LEU A 583 -4.17 18.71 -5.21
C LEU A 583 -4.66 17.32 -5.61
N GLN A 584 -5.27 16.58 -4.68
CA GLN A 584 -5.92 15.29 -4.96
C GLN A 584 -7.12 15.47 -5.91
N LEU A 585 -7.98 16.47 -5.68
CA LEU A 585 -9.11 16.79 -6.55
C LEU A 585 -8.63 17.21 -7.95
N LEU A 586 -7.57 18.02 -8.04
CA LEU A 586 -6.97 18.43 -9.31
C LEU A 586 -6.47 17.23 -10.11
N ALA A 587 -5.72 16.34 -9.47
CA ALA A 587 -5.23 15.12 -10.10
C ALA A 587 -6.38 14.23 -10.59
N TYR A 588 -7.41 14.02 -9.74
CA TYR A 588 -8.60 13.24 -10.08
C TYR A 588 -9.31 13.80 -11.33
N HIS A 589 -9.65 15.10 -11.33
CA HIS A 589 -10.37 15.69 -12.46
C HIS A 589 -9.53 15.77 -13.74
N ALA A 590 -8.22 16.00 -13.64
CA ALA A 590 -7.33 15.95 -14.79
C ALA A 590 -7.30 14.54 -15.41
N ALA A 591 -7.25 13.49 -14.59
CA ALA A 591 -7.29 12.10 -15.05
C ALA A 591 -8.61 11.75 -15.75
N ILE A 592 -9.76 12.20 -15.21
CA ILE A 592 -11.07 12.01 -15.84
C ILE A 592 -11.13 12.64 -17.24
N LEU A 593 -10.60 13.85 -17.39
CA LEU A 593 -10.57 14.56 -18.68
C LEU A 593 -9.66 13.85 -19.70
N ARG A 594 -8.63 13.17 -19.25
CA ARG A 594 -7.73 12.37 -20.09
C ARG A 594 -8.26 10.96 -20.38
N GLY A 595 -9.38 10.57 -19.77
CA GLY A 595 -9.99 9.25 -19.99
C GLY A 595 -9.18 8.08 -19.40
N THR A 596 -8.33 8.33 -18.40
CA THR A 596 -7.53 7.29 -17.75
C THR A 596 -8.31 6.58 -16.65
N ASP A 597 -7.93 5.34 -16.32
CA ASP A 597 -8.50 4.63 -15.18
C ASP A 597 -7.92 5.20 -13.87
N VAL A 598 -8.77 5.84 -13.06
CA VAL A 598 -8.37 6.55 -11.84
C VAL A 598 -8.13 5.59 -10.68
N ASP A 599 -8.93 4.50 -10.61
CA ASP A 599 -8.85 3.54 -9.51
C ASP A 599 -7.76 2.50 -9.73
N GLN A 600 -7.51 2.14 -11.00
CA GLN A 600 -6.53 1.15 -11.41
C GLN A 600 -5.66 1.68 -12.57
N PRO A 601 -4.80 2.69 -12.30
CA PRO A 601 -3.94 3.27 -13.32
C PRO A 601 -2.91 2.25 -13.82
N ARG A 602 -2.60 2.32 -15.12
CA ARG A 602 -1.64 1.40 -15.75
C ARG A 602 -0.29 1.35 -15.00
N ASN A 603 0.33 0.19 -14.95
CA ASN A 603 1.67 -0.03 -14.40
C ASN A 603 1.82 0.34 -12.91
N LEU A 604 0.74 0.42 -12.15
CA LEU A 604 0.78 0.67 -10.71
C LEU A 604 -0.09 -0.35 -9.96
N ALA A 605 0.32 -0.69 -8.76
CA ALA A 605 -0.42 -1.53 -7.83
C ALA A 605 -0.59 -0.84 -6.49
N LYS A 606 -1.67 -1.14 -5.76
CA LYS A 606 -1.99 -0.50 -4.46
C LYS A 606 -0.90 -0.70 -3.41
N SER A 607 -0.23 -1.85 -3.43
CA SER A 607 0.83 -2.17 -2.45
C SER A 607 1.88 -3.03 -3.12
N VAL A 608 3.15 -2.77 -2.88
CA VAL A 608 4.30 -3.50 -3.44
C VAL A 608 4.82 -4.47 -2.37
N THR A 609 4.55 -5.77 -2.53
CA THR A 609 4.97 -6.83 -1.58
C THR A 609 6.11 -7.69 -2.11
N VAL A 610 6.65 -7.35 -3.26
CA VAL A 610 7.84 -7.97 -3.87
C VAL A 610 8.81 -6.88 -4.26
N GLU A 611 10.07 -7.22 -4.34
CA GLU A 611 11.13 -6.37 -4.85
C GLU A 611 11.33 -6.56 -6.34
#